data_8cc03ce107b73a4bbca83e7622a2a4bc
#
_entry.id   8cc03ce107b73a4bbca83e7622a2a4bc
#
_cell.length_a   1.000
_cell.length_b   1.000
_cell.length_c   1.000
_cell.angle_alpha   90.00
_cell.angle_beta   90.00
_cell.angle_gamma   90.00
#
_symmetry.space_group_name_H-M   'P 1'
#
loop_
_entity.id
_entity.type
_entity.pdbx_description
1 polymer ?
#
loop_
_entity_poly.entity_id
_entity_poly.type
_entity_poly.pdbx_seq_one_letter_code
_entity_poly.pdbx_strand_id
1 'polypeptide(L)'
;METAPPTSHAPRPSRPLVLLNCVGLTSAHLGADTPQLSQLANNGFHTPLAPALPAVTTTAQVTMLTGVDPTDHGIVANGWYFRDLNEILFWRQSERLVCAPHVWEGQPWRVLKHFWWYAMNTSTTATTTPRPVYHHDGAKSPDFYANPASLKRLIHEKHGTFPLFQFWGPTAAAPSTRWIADSFLTAWDAVKPDLGICYLPHLDYDLQRFGPTGPHVSPNLREIDACAGRVIAHARARNARILVVSEYGIAPVSDAVFPNRALREAGLLEVSTNAAGELLDPGASRAFAVCDHQLAHVYVRDPADWERARACLRKLPGVGRVLLPHEHASIGLAHPRSGELILLAEQGWWFAYDYWLEDAFKPDFARCVEIHKKPGYDPRELFFDPAGGKLRAAKALLRKKLGLRYVLDPCSLNPKLVRGSHGLAPLRPEDGAILIGCDSQLAPRSAPHQREIAPLIRRALTLG
;
A
#
# COMPACT_ATOMS: atom_id res chain seq x y z
N MET A 1 22.91 29.28 2.94
CA MET A 1 22.71 29.52 4.37
C MET A 1 22.15 28.26 4.99
N GLU A 2 22.98 27.44 5.60
CA GLU A 2 22.58 26.28 6.39
C GLU A 2 22.00 26.80 7.71
N THR A 3 20.69 26.68 7.87
CA THR A 3 20.06 26.91 9.17
C THR A 3 20.38 25.73 10.07
N ALA A 4 21.10 25.96 11.15
CA ALA A 4 21.32 24.98 12.20
C ALA A 4 19.97 24.41 12.67
N PRO A 5 19.86 23.09 12.94
CA PRO A 5 18.63 22.52 13.44
C PRO A 5 18.29 23.15 14.80
N PRO A 6 17.00 23.41 15.07
CA PRO A 6 16.58 23.96 16.36
C PRO A 6 16.98 22.97 17.48
N THR A 7 17.70 23.42 18.44
CA THR A 7 18.02 22.68 19.68
C THR A 7 16.73 22.62 20.52
N SER A 8 15.91 21.61 20.25
CA SER A 8 14.76 21.30 21.10
C SER A 8 15.27 20.73 22.42
N HIS A 9 15.06 21.43 23.53
CA HIS A 9 15.39 21.00 24.90
C HIS A 9 14.38 20.00 25.48
N ALA A 10 13.46 19.45 24.67
CA ALA A 10 12.54 18.42 25.13
C ALA A 10 13.33 17.13 25.45
N PRO A 11 13.11 16.50 26.61
CA PRO A 11 13.76 15.23 26.95
C PRO A 11 13.31 14.13 25.99
N ARG A 12 14.21 13.17 25.72
CA ARG A 12 13.84 11.96 24.96
C ARG A 12 12.82 11.14 25.74
N PRO A 13 11.97 10.38 25.06
CA PRO A 13 10.99 9.49 25.72
C PRO A 13 11.65 8.54 26.71
N SER A 14 11.02 8.34 27.86
CA SER A 14 11.48 7.38 28.88
C SER A 14 11.32 5.92 28.42
N ARG A 15 10.33 5.67 27.55
CA ARG A 15 10.04 4.35 26.97
C ARG A 15 9.87 4.47 25.46
N PRO A 16 10.59 3.65 24.67
CA PRO A 16 10.38 3.63 23.21
C PRO A 16 9.03 3.04 22.84
N LEU A 17 8.61 3.27 21.59
CA LEU A 17 7.38 2.77 21.01
C LEU A 17 7.66 1.97 19.73
N VAL A 18 7.03 0.82 19.59
CA VAL A 18 6.87 0.10 18.33
C VAL A 18 5.49 0.36 17.77
N LEU A 19 5.40 0.86 16.53
CA LEU A 19 4.19 0.84 15.71
C LEU A 19 4.34 -0.28 14.68
N LEU A 20 3.59 -1.35 14.85
CA LEU A 20 3.61 -2.54 13.99
C LEU A 20 2.38 -2.55 13.10
N ASN A 21 2.56 -2.52 11.80
CA ASN A 21 1.47 -2.59 10.84
C ASN A 21 1.33 -4.02 10.30
N CYS A 22 0.22 -4.69 10.65
CA CYS A 22 -0.16 -6.01 10.17
C CYS A 22 -1.27 -5.86 9.13
N VAL A 23 -0.90 -5.72 7.85
CA VAL A 23 -1.85 -5.38 6.77
C VAL A 23 -2.93 -6.46 6.62
N GLY A 24 -4.18 -6.04 6.49
CA GLY A 24 -5.32 -6.94 6.35
C GLY A 24 -5.80 -7.59 7.65
N LEU A 25 -5.14 -7.33 8.79
CA LEU A 25 -5.61 -7.79 10.09
C LEU A 25 -6.89 -7.04 10.50
N THR A 26 -7.89 -7.77 11.00
CA THR A 26 -9.17 -7.22 11.48
C THR A 26 -9.49 -7.75 12.87
N SER A 27 -10.50 -7.20 13.53
CA SER A 27 -10.94 -7.70 14.84
C SER A 27 -11.44 -9.15 14.79
N ALA A 28 -12.02 -9.57 13.67
CA ALA A 28 -12.47 -10.94 13.46
C ALA A 28 -11.33 -11.96 13.36
N HIS A 29 -10.10 -11.53 13.16
CA HIS A 29 -8.91 -12.38 13.07
C HIS A 29 -8.26 -12.67 14.43
N LEU A 30 -8.70 -12.00 15.52
CA LEU A 30 -8.20 -12.29 16.87
C LEU A 30 -8.82 -13.59 17.39
N GLY A 31 -7.97 -14.52 17.84
CA GLY A 31 -8.42 -15.83 18.33
C GLY A 31 -7.31 -16.88 18.36
N ALA A 32 -7.70 -18.14 18.15
CA ALA A 32 -6.80 -19.30 18.26
C ALA A 32 -5.63 -19.27 17.26
N ASP A 33 -5.80 -18.68 16.07
CA ASP A 33 -4.76 -18.57 15.05
C ASP A 33 -3.83 -17.36 15.24
N THR A 34 -4.16 -16.47 16.18
CA THR A 34 -3.38 -15.25 16.48
C THR A 34 -3.12 -15.10 18.00
N PRO A 35 -2.53 -16.11 18.67
CA PRO A 35 -2.39 -16.13 20.13
C PRO A 35 -1.55 -14.95 20.66
N GLN A 36 -0.48 -14.52 19.98
CA GLN A 36 0.36 -13.42 20.43
C GLN A 36 -0.36 -12.06 20.34
N LEU A 37 -1.04 -11.81 19.21
CA LEU A 37 -1.83 -10.60 19.00
C LEU A 37 -3.05 -10.58 19.92
N SER A 38 -3.72 -11.71 20.09
CA SER A 38 -4.87 -11.84 21.01
C SER A 38 -4.45 -11.62 22.47
N GLN A 39 -3.30 -12.16 22.89
CA GLN A 39 -2.76 -11.90 24.22
C GLN A 39 -2.41 -10.42 24.44
N LEU A 40 -1.85 -9.76 23.40
CA LEU A 40 -1.56 -8.33 23.47
C LEU A 40 -2.86 -7.51 23.64
N ALA A 41 -3.89 -7.84 22.86
CA ALA A 41 -5.20 -7.21 22.93
C ALA A 41 -5.89 -7.39 24.29
N ASN A 42 -5.86 -8.62 24.82
CA ASN A 42 -6.50 -8.95 26.10
C ASN A 42 -5.79 -8.31 27.30
N ASN A 43 -4.46 -8.17 27.25
CA ASN A 43 -3.66 -7.54 28.31
C ASN A 43 -3.65 -6.00 28.24
N GLY A 44 -4.12 -5.43 27.16
CA GLY A 44 -4.19 -3.99 26.95
C GLY A 44 -5.54 -3.55 26.42
N PHE A 45 -5.64 -3.28 25.14
CA PHE A 45 -6.91 -2.96 24.48
C PHE A 45 -6.85 -3.32 22.98
N HIS A 46 -8.01 -3.46 22.37
CA HIS A 46 -8.19 -3.42 20.93
C HIS A 46 -9.49 -2.71 20.55
N THR A 47 -9.54 -2.16 19.35
CA THR A 47 -10.72 -1.48 18.80
C THR A 47 -10.66 -1.46 17.27
N PRO A 48 -11.78 -1.45 16.57
CA PRO A 48 -11.81 -1.11 15.16
C PRO A 48 -11.17 0.26 14.91
N LEU A 49 -10.53 0.42 13.75
CA LEU A 49 -9.88 1.64 13.33
C LEU A 49 -10.53 2.13 12.02
N ALA A 50 -11.23 3.28 12.08
CA ALA A 50 -11.88 3.83 10.90
C ALA A 50 -10.84 4.29 9.86
N PRO A 51 -10.94 3.86 8.58
CA PRO A 51 -9.95 4.17 7.58
C PRO A 51 -10.10 5.57 7.00
N ALA A 52 -8.99 6.17 6.58
CA ALA A 52 -8.99 7.22 5.57
C ALA A 52 -9.38 6.63 4.21
N LEU A 53 -9.93 7.43 3.32
CA LEU A 53 -10.26 7.00 1.95
C LEU A 53 -9.29 7.62 0.93
N PRO A 54 -8.93 6.84 -0.13
CA PRO A 54 -9.19 5.41 -0.26
C PRO A 54 -8.47 4.61 0.83
N ALA A 55 -9.09 3.53 1.30
CA ALA A 55 -8.49 2.63 2.26
C ALA A 55 -7.43 1.76 1.56
N VAL A 56 -6.31 2.40 1.20
CA VAL A 56 -5.15 1.79 0.50
C VAL A 56 -3.86 2.11 1.24
N THR A 57 -2.83 1.33 0.98
CA THR A 57 -1.57 1.32 1.75
C THR A 57 -0.97 2.71 1.97
N THR A 58 -0.69 3.45 0.90
CA THR A 58 0.06 4.71 1.06
C THR A 58 -0.76 5.81 1.70
N THR A 59 -2.06 5.88 1.39
CA THR A 59 -3.00 6.82 2.02
C THR A 59 -3.12 6.54 3.52
N ALA A 60 -3.40 5.28 3.90
CA ALA A 60 -3.53 4.88 5.29
C ALA A 60 -2.25 5.14 6.09
N GLN A 61 -1.09 4.75 5.55
CA GLN A 61 0.19 4.91 6.20
C GLN A 61 0.55 6.37 6.47
N VAL A 62 0.29 7.26 5.50
CA VAL A 62 0.58 8.69 5.67
C VAL A 62 -0.43 9.33 6.62
N THR A 63 -1.72 9.01 6.52
CA THR A 63 -2.72 9.48 7.47
C THR A 63 -2.35 9.13 8.91
N MET A 64 -1.93 7.88 9.18
CA MET A 64 -1.51 7.44 10.51
C MET A 64 -0.29 8.19 11.06
N LEU A 65 0.64 8.61 10.20
CA LEU A 65 1.90 9.25 10.63
C LEU A 65 1.85 10.79 10.62
N THR A 66 0.91 11.40 9.88
CA THR A 66 0.72 12.86 9.87
C THR A 66 -0.42 13.32 10.79
N GLY A 67 -1.44 12.48 10.97
CA GLY A 67 -2.62 12.80 11.75
C GLY A 67 -3.63 13.69 11.02
N VAL A 68 -3.53 13.79 9.68
CA VAL A 68 -4.45 14.55 8.84
C VAL A 68 -4.95 13.71 7.67
N ASP A 69 -6.01 14.15 7.01
CA ASP A 69 -6.62 13.44 5.88
C ASP A 69 -5.88 13.71 4.55
N PRO A 70 -6.14 12.93 3.47
CA PRO A 70 -5.56 13.15 2.15
C PRO A 70 -5.75 14.56 1.58
N THR A 71 -6.83 15.25 1.96
CA THR A 71 -7.04 16.67 1.64
C THR A 71 -5.85 17.55 2.02
N ASP A 72 -5.18 17.23 3.14
CA ASP A 72 -4.07 18.03 3.67
C ASP A 72 -2.70 17.41 3.32
N HIS A 73 -2.55 16.08 3.44
CA HIS A 73 -1.25 15.45 3.19
C HIS A 73 -1.00 15.10 1.71
N GLY A 74 -2.02 15.16 0.85
CA GLY A 74 -1.87 15.06 -0.59
C GLY A 74 -1.62 13.66 -1.14
N ILE A 75 -1.68 12.59 -0.33
CA ILE A 75 -1.54 11.20 -0.78
C ILE A 75 -2.93 10.62 -1.00
N VAL A 76 -3.43 10.84 -2.20
CA VAL A 76 -4.82 10.57 -2.57
C VAL A 76 -5.07 9.13 -3.01
N ALA A 77 -4.01 8.33 -3.22
CA ALA A 77 -4.06 6.91 -3.58
C ALA A 77 -2.63 6.32 -3.53
N ASN A 78 -2.43 5.02 -3.87
CA ASN A 78 -1.10 4.44 -4.08
C ASN A 78 -0.35 5.03 -5.28
N GLY A 79 -1.08 5.69 -6.17
CA GLY A 79 -0.58 6.44 -7.31
C GLY A 79 -1.64 7.37 -7.86
N TRP A 80 -1.22 8.37 -8.60
CA TRP A 80 -2.10 9.35 -9.21
C TRP A 80 -1.47 9.93 -10.48
N TYR A 81 -2.23 10.75 -11.21
CA TYR A 81 -1.72 11.51 -12.35
C TYR A 81 -0.97 12.75 -11.88
N PHE A 82 0.32 12.79 -12.17
CA PHE A 82 1.20 13.93 -11.93
C PHE A 82 1.02 14.92 -13.09
N ARG A 83 0.16 15.91 -12.89
CA ARG A 83 -0.26 16.86 -13.94
C ARG A 83 0.92 17.61 -14.56
N ASP A 84 1.89 18.00 -13.73
CA ASP A 84 3.09 18.73 -14.17
C ASP A 84 4.05 17.90 -15.02
N LEU A 85 4.00 16.57 -14.85
CA LEU A 85 4.84 15.63 -15.58
C LEU A 85 4.12 14.96 -16.76
N ASN A 86 2.79 15.08 -16.82
CA ASN A 86 1.93 14.31 -17.74
C ASN A 86 2.11 12.78 -17.59
N GLU A 87 2.31 12.30 -16.35
CA GLU A 87 2.58 10.90 -16.08
C GLU A 87 1.69 10.35 -14.96
N ILE A 88 1.27 9.09 -15.10
CA ILE A 88 0.61 8.34 -14.03
C ILE A 88 1.68 7.54 -13.30
N LEU A 89 1.90 7.83 -12.01
CA LEU A 89 2.99 7.25 -11.25
C LEU A 89 2.48 6.60 -9.95
N PHE A 90 2.77 5.31 -9.80
CA PHE A 90 2.47 4.51 -8.61
C PHE A 90 3.73 4.24 -7.77
N TRP A 91 3.54 4.03 -6.47
CA TRP A 91 4.55 3.51 -5.55
C TRP A 91 5.82 4.37 -5.44
N ARG A 92 5.66 5.70 -5.54
CA ARG A 92 6.79 6.63 -5.35
C ARG A 92 7.20 6.70 -3.89
N GLN A 93 8.52 6.76 -3.64
CA GLN A 93 9.11 6.59 -2.32
C GLN A 93 9.58 7.89 -1.66
N SER A 94 9.53 9.02 -2.37
CA SER A 94 9.99 10.29 -1.82
C SER A 94 9.00 10.86 -0.79
N GLU A 95 9.45 11.06 0.44
CA GLU A 95 8.66 11.70 1.51
C GLU A 95 8.28 13.16 1.17
N ARG A 96 9.01 13.81 0.24
CA ARG A 96 8.67 15.14 -0.26
C ARG A 96 7.33 15.23 -1.00
N LEU A 97 6.73 14.09 -1.33
CA LEU A 97 5.37 14.04 -1.88
C LEU A 97 4.30 14.23 -0.80
N VAL A 98 4.64 14.05 0.46
CA VAL A 98 3.73 14.27 1.58
C VAL A 98 3.72 15.75 1.92
N CYS A 99 2.54 16.39 1.87
CA CYS A 99 2.36 17.83 2.06
C CYS A 99 2.17 18.24 3.53
N ALA A 100 2.10 17.29 4.46
CA ALA A 100 1.92 17.53 5.88
C ALA A 100 3.10 17.02 6.70
N PRO A 101 3.42 17.63 7.85
CA PRO A 101 4.51 17.18 8.71
C PRO A 101 4.19 15.83 9.35
N HIS A 102 5.18 14.96 9.45
CA HIS A 102 5.07 13.71 10.19
C HIS A 102 5.15 13.92 11.71
N VAL A 103 4.65 12.96 12.45
CA VAL A 103 4.55 13.01 13.92
C VAL A 103 5.87 13.26 14.63
N TRP A 104 6.99 12.91 14.03
CA TRP A 104 8.34 13.10 14.58
C TRP A 104 8.97 14.44 14.22
N GLU A 105 8.41 15.19 13.27
CA GLU A 105 9.01 16.46 12.88
C GLU A 105 8.98 17.47 14.03
N GLY A 106 10.13 18.14 14.25
CA GLY A 106 10.33 19.02 15.39
C GLY A 106 10.51 18.31 16.74
N GLN A 107 10.57 16.97 16.76
CA GLN A 107 10.81 16.18 17.98
C GLN A 107 12.28 15.69 18.04
N PRO A 108 12.87 15.54 19.24
CA PRO A 108 14.23 15.03 19.42
C PRO A 108 14.30 13.49 19.30
N TRP A 109 13.32 12.85 18.69
CA TRP A 109 13.19 11.40 18.65
C TRP A 109 14.10 10.77 17.60
N ARG A 110 14.67 9.64 17.95
CA ARG A 110 15.30 8.73 17.00
C ARG A 110 14.21 7.86 16.39
N VAL A 111 14.05 7.93 15.07
CA VAL A 111 12.99 7.21 14.35
C VAL A 111 13.59 6.17 13.41
N LEU A 112 13.15 4.93 13.52
CA LEU A 112 13.39 3.84 12.56
C LEU A 112 12.13 3.58 11.76
N LYS A 113 12.16 3.86 10.45
CA LYS A 113 11.06 3.61 9.51
C LYS A 113 11.42 2.41 8.64
N HIS A 114 10.86 1.23 8.94
CA HIS A 114 11.26 -0.03 8.35
C HIS A 114 10.18 -0.60 7.42
N PHE A 115 10.47 -0.63 6.11
CA PHE A 115 9.60 -1.06 5.03
C PHE A 115 8.29 -0.28 4.88
N TRP A 116 8.10 0.78 5.61
CA TRP A 116 7.00 1.71 5.46
C TRP A 116 7.20 2.62 4.23
N TRP A 117 6.14 2.99 3.54
CA TRP A 117 6.22 3.80 2.31
C TRP A 117 6.68 5.24 2.57
N TYR A 118 7.06 5.95 1.49
CA TYR A 118 7.70 7.28 1.54
C TYR A 118 8.96 7.28 2.42
N ALA A 119 9.82 6.32 2.15
CA ALA A 119 11.02 6.05 2.96
C ALA A 119 12.29 6.73 2.43
N MET A 120 12.20 7.46 1.30
CA MET A 120 13.34 8.19 0.72
C MET A 120 13.18 9.70 0.98
N ASN A 121 14.29 10.40 1.11
CA ASN A 121 14.31 11.84 1.44
C ASN A 121 13.58 12.17 2.76
N THR A 122 13.55 11.23 3.69
CA THR A 122 12.90 11.36 5.00
C THR A 122 13.82 11.97 6.02
N SER A 123 13.26 12.65 7.03
CA SER A 123 13.95 13.20 8.20
C SER A 123 14.20 12.17 9.30
N THR A 124 13.83 10.89 9.10
CA THR A 124 14.04 9.84 10.11
C THR A 124 15.51 9.49 10.32
N THR A 125 15.87 9.01 11.52
CA THR A 125 17.23 8.57 11.86
C THR A 125 17.72 7.43 10.97
N ALA A 126 16.81 6.50 10.65
CA ALA A 126 17.09 5.39 9.74
C ALA A 126 15.82 4.93 9.04
N THR A 127 15.98 4.48 7.81
CA THR A 127 14.85 4.01 6.99
C THR A 127 15.27 2.89 6.05
N THR A 128 14.30 2.03 5.71
CA THR A 128 14.44 0.98 4.68
C THR A 128 13.17 0.89 3.83
N THR A 129 13.30 0.46 2.57
CA THR A 129 12.16 0.22 1.67
C THR A 129 12.54 -0.75 0.56
N PRO A 130 11.59 -1.52 -0.02
CA PRO A 130 11.87 -2.31 -1.21
C PRO A 130 12.38 -1.41 -2.34
N ARG A 131 13.46 -1.81 -2.97
CA ARG A 131 14.00 -1.08 -4.13
C ARG A 131 14.81 -2.01 -5.02
N PRO A 132 14.19 -2.62 -6.04
CA PRO A 132 14.91 -3.46 -6.98
C PRO A 132 15.95 -2.65 -7.79
N VAL A 133 17.02 -3.33 -8.20
CA VAL A 133 17.95 -2.79 -9.19
C VAL A 133 17.43 -3.15 -10.59
N TYR A 134 17.19 -2.13 -11.41
CA TYR A 134 16.82 -2.28 -12.81
C TYR A 134 18.08 -2.25 -13.66
N HIS A 135 18.30 -3.28 -14.46
CA HIS A 135 19.46 -3.41 -15.35
C HIS A 135 19.13 -2.87 -16.74
N HIS A 136 20.16 -2.54 -17.51
CA HIS A 136 20.04 -2.00 -18.88
C HIS A 136 19.37 -2.97 -19.87
N ASP A 137 19.40 -4.26 -19.59
CA ASP A 137 18.75 -5.31 -20.39
C ASP A 137 17.28 -5.56 -20.01
N GLY A 138 16.74 -4.79 -19.04
CA GLY A 138 15.39 -4.93 -18.50
C GLY A 138 15.28 -5.95 -17.36
N ALA A 139 16.37 -6.62 -16.97
CA ALA A 139 16.36 -7.50 -15.80
C ALA A 139 16.17 -6.72 -14.50
N LYS A 140 15.59 -7.40 -13.52
CA LYS A 140 15.45 -6.87 -12.13
C LYS A 140 16.22 -7.78 -11.19
N SER A 141 17.06 -7.19 -10.33
CA SER A 141 17.67 -7.88 -9.19
C SER A 141 16.96 -7.50 -7.92
N PRO A 142 16.71 -8.49 -7.02
CA PRO A 142 16.16 -8.22 -5.70
C PRO A 142 17.12 -7.33 -4.91
N ASP A 143 16.58 -6.25 -4.34
CA ASP A 143 17.33 -5.38 -3.45
C ASP A 143 16.36 -4.52 -2.61
N PHE A 144 16.91 -3.80 -1.64
CA PHE A 144 16.22 -2.82 -0.82
C PHE A 144 17.08 -1.57 -0.64
N TYR A 145 16.44 -0.46 -0.42
CA TYR A 145 17.10 0.80 -0.03
C TYR A 145 17.20 0.86 1.48
N ALA A 146 18.28 1.43 2.00
CA ALA A 146 18.41 1.86 3.39
C ALA A 146 19.20 3.14 3.51
N ASN A 147 18.84 3.96 4.45
CA ASN A 147 19.60 5.13 4.92
C ASN A 147 19.69 5.04 6.45
N PRO A 148 20.91 5.11 7.05
CA PRO A 148 22.23 5.20 6.41
C PRO A 148 22.63 3.91 5.68
N ALA A 149 23.60 4.03 4.77
CA ALA A 149 24.10 2.88 3.99
C ALA A 149 24.75 1.78 4.86
N SER A 150 25.26 2.13 6.04
CA SER A 150 25.76 1.17 7.03
C SER A 150 24.69 0.21 7.51
N LEU A 151 23.44 0.68 7.64
CA LEU A 151 22.32 -0.16 8.00
C LEU A 151 22.00 -1.21 6.90
N LYS A 152 22.10 -0.81 5.61
CA LYS A 152 21.94 -1.76 4.50
C LYS A 152 22.96 -2.90 4.58
N ARG A 153 24.25 -2.57 4.80
CA ARG A 153 25.31 -3.58 4.92
C ARG A 153 25.02 -4.53 6.09
N LEU A 154 24.72 -3.99 7.26
CA LEU A 154 24.42 -4.79 8.46
C LEU A 154 23.25 -5.77 8.23
N ILE A 155 22.15 -5.28 7.65
CA ILE A 155 20.97 -6.12 7.36
C ILE A 155 21.33 -7.19 6.32
N HIS A 156 22.04 -6.81 5.25
CA HIS A 156 22.43 -7.76 4.20
C HIS A 156 23.36 -8.85 4.72
N GLU A 157 24.34 -8.50 5.55
CA GLU A 157 25.26 -9.45 6.19
C GLU A 157 24.53 -10.47 7.07
N LYS A 158 23.50 -10.04 7.82
CA LYS A 158 22.78 -10.92 8.75
C LYS A 158 21.64 -11.71 8.11
N HIS A 159 20.93 -11.13 7.14
CA HIS A 159 19.68 -11.69 6.61
C HIS A 159 19.73 -11.99 5.12
N GLY A 160 20.87 -11.70 4.45
CA GLY A 160 21.01 -11.89 3.02
C GLY A 160 20.15 -10.94 2.19
N THR A 161 19.92 -11.34 0.94
CA THR A 161 19.15 -10.56 -0.04
C THR A 161 17.66 -10.53 0.33
N PHE A 162 17.05 -9.37 0.24
CA PHE A 162 15.60 -9.22 0.41
C PHE A 162 14.84 -10.06 -0.62
N PRO A 163 13.88 -10.91 -0.21
CA PRO A 163 13.15 -11.79 -1.12
C PRO A 163 12.05 -11.04 -1.90
N LEU A 164 12.44 -10.09 -2.75
CA LEU A 164 11.58 -9.18 -3.49
C LEU A 164 10.46 -9.88 -4.26
N PHE A 165 10.77 -11.03 -4.91
CA PHE A 165 9.78 -11.76 -5.70
C PHE A 165 8.73 -12.48 -4.83
N GLN A 166 8.97 -12.57 -3.52
CA GLN A 166 8.00 -13.03 -2.53
C GLN A 166 7.33 -11.86 -1.79
N PHE A 167 7.73 -10.62 -2.09
CA PHE A 167 7.09 -9.42 -1.58
C PHE A 167 5.93 -8.97 -2.48
N TRP A 168 6.07 -9.09 -3.81
CA TRP A 168 5.00 -8.79 -4.76
C TRP A 168 5.15 -9.63 -6.03
N GLY A 169 4.01 -10.11 -6.55
CA GLY A 169 3.93 -10.94 -7.76
C GLY A 169 3.31 -12.31 -7.50
N PRO A 170 3.32 -13.22 -8.50
CA PRO A 170 2.65 -14.51 -8.39
C PRO A 170 3.21 -15.45 -7.31
N THR A 171 4.40 -15.15 -6.80
CA THR A 171 5.06 -15.90 -5.72
C THR A 171 5.07 -15.16 -4.38
N ALA A 172 4.33 -14.03 -4.27
CA ALA A 172 4.20 -13.28 -3.02
C ALA A 172 3.67 -14.16 -1.89
N ALA A 173 4.37 -14.14 -0.74
CA ALA A 173 4.09 -15.04 0.39
C ALA A 173 4.82 -14.58 1.68
N ALA A 174 4.57 -15.29 2.78
CA ALA A 174 5.11 -15.03 4.11
C ALA A 174 6.64 -14.87 4.24
N PRO A 175 7.54 -15.49 3.42
CA PRO A 175 8.98 -15.31 3.59
C PRO A 175 9.46 -13.87 3.51
N SER A 176 8.81 -13.00 2.70
CA SER A 176 9.14 -11.57 2.65
C SER A 176 8.83 -10.88 3.99
N THR A 177 7.70 -11.20 4.60
CA THR A 177 7.30 -10.66 5.90
C THR A 177 8.18 -11.19 7.03
N ARG A 178 8.56 -12.48 7.00
CA ARG A 178 9.54 -13.03 7.94
C ARG A 178 10.87 -12.28 7.88
N TRP A 179 11.38 -12.06 6.67
CA TRP A 179 12.62 -11.30 6.47
C TRP A 179 12.49 -9.86 6.99
N ILE A 180 11.36 -9.18 6.74
CA ILE A 180 11.10 -7.82 7.24
C ILE A 180 11.08 -7.79 8.77
N ALA A 181 10.36 -8.72 9.40
CA ALA A 181 10.32 -8.81 10.87
C ALA A 181 11.72 -9.01 11.46
N ASP A 182 12.49 -9.99 10.96
CA ASP A 182 13.80 -10.31 11.49
C ASP A 182 14.84 -9.20 11.24
N SER A 183 14.81 -8.57 10.07
CA SER A 183 15.65 -7.42 9.77
C SER A 183 15.27 -6.17 10.57
N PHE A 184 14.00 -6.00 10.94
CA PHE A 184 13.57 -4.95 11.85
C PHE A 184 14.21 -5.08 13.23
N LEU A 185 14.28 -6.29 13.78
CA LEU A 185 14.94 -6.54 15.07
C LEU A 185 16.43 -6.13 15.02
N THR A 186 17.12 -6.51 13.95
CA THR A 186 18.50 -6.11 13.72
C THR A 186 18.66 -4.59 13.57
N ALA A 187 17.78 -3.96 12.81
CA ALA A 187 17.76 -2.50 12.63
C ALA A 187 17.47 -1.77 13.95
N TRP A 188 16.52 -2.28 14.73
CA TRP A 188 16.19 -1.75 16.05
C TRP A 188 17.41 -1.72 16.97
N ASP A 189 18.14 -2.83 17.08
CA ASP A 189 19.31 -2.95 17.96
C ASP A 189 20.46 -2.03 17.53
N ALA A 190 20.62 -1.81 16.24
CA ALA A 190 21.62 -0.91 15.69
C ALA A 190 21.23 0.57 15.88
N VAL A 191 19.96 0.91 15.66
CA VAL A 191 19.46 2.31 15.70
C VAL A 191 19.10 2.73 17.12
N LYS A 192 18.58 1.83 17.94
CA LYS A 192 18.01 2.10 19.28
C LYS A 192 17.01 3.27 19.22
N PRO A 193 15.92 3.12 18.44
CA PRO A 193 14.98 4.21 18.19
C PRO A 193 14.11 4.49 19.42
N ASP A 194 13.59 5.72 19.48
CA ASP A 194 12.47 6.08 20.37
C ASP A 194 11.14 5.66 19.74
N LEU A 195 11.04 5.76 18.40
CA LEU A 195 9.92 5.28 17.59
C LEU A 195 10.41 4.32 16.51
N GLY A 196 10.02 3.06 16.59
CA GLY A 196 10.25 2.07 15.54
C GLY A 196 8.94 1.74 14.82
N ILE A 197 8.94 1.86 13.50
CA ILE A 197 7.77 1.64 12.64
C ILE A 197 8.10 0.47 11.72
N CYS A 198 7.25 -0.57 11.70
CA CYS A 198 7.49 -1.80 10.95
C CYS A 198 6.23 -2.22 10.17
N TYR A 199 6.42 -2.65 8.91
CA TYR A 199 5.36 -3.04 7.97
C TYR A 199 5.41 -4.53 7.67
N LEU A 200 4.32 -5.28 7.92
CA LEU A 200 4.17 -6.71 7.70
C LEU A 200 3.02 -6.99 6.72
N PRO A 201 3.29 -7.18 5.41
CA PRO A 201 2.25 -7.11 4.37
C PRO A 201 1.56 -8.43 4.00
N HIS A 202 2.12 -9.62 4.27
CA HIS A 202 1.76 -10.83 3.52
C HIS A 202 0.32 -11.34 3.67
N LEU A 203 -0.36 -11.01 4.77
CA LEU A 203 -1.75 -11.43 4.97
C LEU A 203 -2.66 -10.88 3.85
N ASP A 204 -2.37 -9.69 3.37
CA ASP A 204 -3.05 -9.03 2.25
C ASP A 204 -3.06 -9.87 0.97
N TYR A 205 -1.94 -10.55 0.64
CA TYR A 205 -1.77 -11.23 -0.64
C TYR A 205 -2.78 -12.35 -0.88
N ASP A 206 -2.92 -13.25 0.09
CA ASP A 206 -3.82 -14.38 -0.03
C ASP A 206 -5.28 -14.00 0.22
N LEU A 207 -5.52 -12.95 1.00
CA LEU A 207 -6.86 -12.38 1.13
C LEU A 207 -7.33 -11.73 -0.20
N GLN A 208 -6.42 -11.11 -0.98
CA GLN A 208 -6.76 -10.65 -2.33
C GLN A 208 -6.93 -11.81 -3.33
N ARG A 209 -6.09 -12.85 -3.24
CA ARG A 209 -6.15 -14.01 -4.15
C ARG A 209 -7.41 -14.84 -3.96
N PHE A 210 -7.74 -15.17 -2.72
CA PHE A 210 -8.71 -16.21 -2.40
C PHE A 210 -9.94 -15.67 -1.65
N GLY A 211 -9.93 -14.37 -1.30
CA GLY A 211 -10.95 -13.72 -0.50
C GLY A 211 -10.68 -13.76 1.00
N PRO A 212 -11.46 -13.03 1.80
CA PRO A 212 -11.24 -12.90 3.25
C PRO A 212 -11.67 -14.14 4.06
N THR A 213 -12.24 -15.15 3.41
CA THR A 213 -12.73 -16.37 4.05
C THR A 213 -12.20 -17.61 3.35
N GLY A 214 -12.05 -18.72 4.09
CA GLY A 214 -11.63 -19.99 3.52
C GLY A 214 -10.40 -20.59 4.21
N PRO A 215 -9.95 -21.79 3.79
CA PRO A 215 -8.93 -22.56 4.47
C PRO A 215 -7.52 -21.94 4.46
N HIS A 216 -7.27 -21.00 3.57
CA HIS A 216 -6.00 -20.26 3.46
C HIS A 216 -5.83 -19.22 4.57
N VAL A 217 -6.91 -18.73 5.19
CA VAL A 217 -6.88 -17.64 6.17
C VAL A 217 -6.10 -18.06 7.42
N SER A 218 -6.46 -19.20 8.01
CA SER A 218 -5.87 -19.70 9.25
C SER A 218 -4.33 -19.88 9.17
N PRO A 219 -3.74 -20.52 8.13
CA PRO A 219 -2.29 -20.59 7.99
C PRO A 219 -1.62 -19.21 7.89
N ASN A 220 -2.21 -18.27 7.15
CA ASN A 220 -1.67 -16.91 6.99
C ASN A 220 -1.77 -16.10 8.29
N LEU A 221 -2.83 -16.30 9.08
CA LEU A 221 -2.97 -15.68 10.40
C LEU A 221 -1.88 -16.20 11.36
N ARG A 222 -1.59 -17.50 11.38
CA ARG A 222 -0.49 -18.05 12.20
C ARG A 222 0.87 -17.48 11.80
N GLU A 223 1.10 -17.26 10.52
CA GLU A 223 2.35 -16.67 10.02
C GLU A 223 2.50 -15.20 10.44
N ILE A 224 1.44 -14.38 10.29
CA ILE A 224 1.50 -12.98 10.71
C ILE A 224 1.65 -12.87 12.22
N ASP A 225 0.95 -13.71 12.99
CA ASP A 225 1.05 -13.76 14.44
C ASP A 225 2.45 -14.15 14.91
N ALA A 226 3.08 -15.13 14.28
CA ALA A 226 4.45 -15.52 14.59
C ALA A 226 5.45 -14.41 14.29
N CYS A 227 5.29 -13.67 13.18
CA CYS A 227 6.12 -12.51 12.86
C CYS A 227 5.90 -11.37 13.85
N ALA A 228 4.65 -11.02 14.14
CA ALA A 228 4.29 -10.01 15.13
C ALA A 228 4.78 -10.40 16.54
N GLY A 229 4.65 -11.65 16.92
CA GLY A 229 5.09 -12.20 18.21
C GLY A 229 6.58 -11.99 18.45
N ARG A 230 7.44 -12.20 17.44
CA ARG A 230 8.88 -11.90 17.56
C ARG A 230 9.14 -10.42 17.81
N VAL A 231 8.45 -9.52 17.09
CA VAL A 231 8.59 -8.07 17.29
C VAL A 231 8.06 -7.67 18.68
N ILE A 232 6.92 -8.22 19.10
CA ILE A 232 6.32 -7.96 20.42
C ILE A 232 7.27 -8.42 21.55
N ALA A 233 7.85 -9.62 21.45
CA ALA A 233 8.78 -10.15 22.44
C ALA A 233 10.05 -9.28 22.53
N HIS A 234 10.60 -8.86 21.38
CA HIS A 234 11.77 -7.98 21.30
C HIS A 234 11.50 -6.60 21.93
N ALA A 235 10.33 -6.02 21.64
CA ALA A 235 9.90 -4.75 22.21
C ALA A 235 9.74 -4.83 23.73
N ARG A 236 9.10 -5.88 24.25
CA ARG A 236 8.93 -6.12 25.69
C ARG A 236 10.27 -6.23 26.42
N ALA A 237 11.23 -6.98 25.85
CA ALA A 237 12.58 -7.12 26.43
C ALA A 237 13.35 -5.78 26.50
N ARG A 238 12.91 -4.75 25.78
CA ARG A 238 13.48 -3.39 25.78
C ARG A 238 12.59 -2.36 26.44
N ASN A 239 11.61 -2.80 27.20
CA ASN A 239 10.61 -1.96 27.88
C ASN A 239 9.89 -0.99 26.93
N ALA A 240 9.72 -1.38 25.64
CA ALA A 240 9.03 -0.55 24.67
C ALA A 240 7.51 -0.72 24.78
N ARG A 241 6.77 0.35 24.56
CA ARG A 241 5.31 0.28 24.30
C ARG A 241 5.06 -0.29 22.90
N ILE A 242 3.89 -0.87 22.71
CA ILE A 242 3.53 -1.54 21.47
C ILE A 242 2.15 -1.09 21.04
N LEU A 243 2.05 -0.59 19.82
CA LEU A 243 0.81 -0.39 19.08
C LEU A 243 0.86 -1.25 17.82
N VAL A 244 -0.18 -2.05 17.58
CA VAL A 244 -0.38 -2.77 16.34
C VAL A 244 -1.55 -2.13 15.62
N VAL A 245 -1.36 -1.85 14.34
CA VAL A 245 -2.39 -1.30 13.45
C VAL A 245 -2.53 -2.15 12.22
N SER A 246 -3.64 -2.00 11.51
CA SER A 246 -3.73 -2.38 10.11
C SER A 246 -4.24 -1.19 9.27
N GLU A 247 -4.10 -1.30 7.97
CA GLU A 247 -4.46 -0.23 7.03
C GLU A 247 -5.94 -0.31 6.65
N TYR A 248 -6.42 -1.53 6.47
CA TYR A 248 -7.77 -1.87 6.00
C TYR A 248 -8.07 -3.34 6.33
N GLY A 249 -9.33 -3.73 6.18
CA GLY A 249 -9.75 -5.11 5.98
C GLY A 249 -9.95 -5.39 4.49
N ILE A 250 -9.98 -6.66 4.10
CA ILE A 250 -10.23 -7.10 2.73
C ILE A 250 -11.71 -7.50 2.60
N ALA A 251 -12.40 -6.89 1.63
CA ALA A 251 -13.76 -7.24 1.28
C ALA A 251 -13.80 -8.29 0.15
N PRO A 252 -14.77 -9.21 0.12
CA PRO A 252 -14.92 -10.16 -0.98
C PRO A 252 -15.29 -9.43 -2.27
N VAL A 253 -14.69 -9.84 -3.40
CA VAL A 253 -15.03 -9.34 -4.74
C VAL A 253 -15.16 -10.51 -5.71
N SER A 254 -15.90 -10.30 -6.80
CA SER A 254 -16.16 -11.33 -7.80
C SER A 254 -15.90 -10.87 -9.24
N ASP A 255 -15.92 -9.58 -9.51
CA ASP A 255 -15.71 -9.04 -10.86
C ASP A 255 -15.09 -7.63 -10.81
N ALA A 256 -14.66 -7.12 -11.97
CA ALA A 256 -14.05 -5.80 -12.12
C ALA A 256 -14.82 -4.88 -13.05
N VAL A 257 -14.76 -3.59 -12.77
CA VAL A 257 -15.21 -2.52 -13.65
C VAL A 257 -14.01 -2.01 -14.46
N PHE A 258 -14.23 -1.68 -15.73
CA PHE A 258 -13.22 -1.18 -16.66
C PHE A 258 -13.55 0.26 -17.10
N PRO A 259 -13.36 1.28 -16.26
CA PRO A 259 -13.76 2.65 -16.57
C PRO A 259 -13.05 3.20 -17.81
N ASN A 260 -11.78 2.84 -18.02
CA ASN A 260 -11.02 3.32 -19.16
C ASN A 260 -11.51 2.77 -20.50
N ARG A 261 -12.00 1.53 -20.55
CA ARG A 261 -12.65 1.00 -21.76
C ARG A 261 -13.90 1.79 -22.13
N ALA A 262 -14.75 2.08 -21.14
CA ALA A 262 -15.96 2.86 -21.36
C ALA A 262 -15.66 4.32 -21.79
N LEU A 263 -14.66 4.95 -21.18
CA LEU A 263 -14.20 6.29 -21.60
C LEU A 263 -13.66 6.27 -23.03
N ARG A 264 -12.95 5.22 -23.43
CA ARG A 264 -12.43 5.06 -24.78
C ARG A 264 -13.55 4.85 -25.80
N GLU A 265 -14.52 3.98 -25.53
CA GLU A 265 -15.72 3.77 -26.37
C GLU A 265 -16.56 5.04 -26.51
N ALA A 266 -16.57 5.89 -25.47
CA ALA A 266 -17.19 7.20 -25.50
C ALA A 266 -16.35 8.27 -26.25
N GLY A 267 -15.16 7.95 -26.79
CA GLY A 267 -14.27 8.90 -27.47
C GLY A 267 -13.72 9.98 -26.55
N LEU A 268 -13.47 9.63 -25.27
CA LEU A 268 -12.88 10.53 -24.27
C LEU A 268 -11.44 10.15 -23.95
N LEU A 269 -11.04 8.89 -24.17
CA LEU A 269 -9.70 8.39 -23.91
C LEU A 269 -8.97 8.10 -25.21
N GLU A 270 -7.73 8.56 -25.31
CA GLU A 270 -6.86 8.35 -26.46
C GLU A 270 -5.70 7.40 -26.12
N VAL A 271 -5.24 6.68 -27.13
CA VAL A 271 -4.09 5.79 -27.05
C VAL A 271 -3.13 6.04 -28.22
N SER A 272 -1.84 5.84 -27.97
CA SER A 272 -0.84 5.74 -29.03
C SER A 272 -0.55 4.27 -29.33
N THR A 273 -0.55 3.89 -30.61
CA THR A 273 -0.26 2.51 -31.05
C THR A 273 1.17 2.42 -31.57
N ASN A 274 1.94 1.46 -31.08
CA ASN A 274 3.32 1.22 -31.46
C ASN A 274 3.71 -0.26 -31.28
N ALA A 275 5.00 -0.58 -31.39
CA ALA A 275 5.51 -1.96 -31.25
C ALA A 275 5.26 -2.59 -29.85
N ALA A 276 4.99 -1.79 -28.82
CA ALA A 276 4.65 -2.26 -27.48
C ALA A 276 3.13 -2.45 -27.28
N GLY A 277 2.32 -2.32 -28.33
CA GLY A 277 0.87 -2.35 -28.28
C GLY A 277 0.28 -0.94 -28.16
N GLU A 278 -0.92 -0.84 -27.63
CA GLU A 278 -1.57 0.44 -27.32
C GLU A 278 -1.09 0.96 -25.95
N LEU A 279 -0.67 2.22 -25.92
CA LEU A 279 -0.29 2.92 -24.69
C LEU A 279 -1.28 4.05 -24.44
N LEU A 280 -1.79 4.15 -23.20
CA LEU A 280 -2.61 5.28 -22.79
C LEU A 280 -1.84 6.59 -23.00
N ASP A 281 -2.47 7.57 -23.65
CA ASP A 281 -1.96 8.93 -23.77
C ASP A 281 -2.77 9.88 -22.87
N PRO A 282 -2.32 10.16 -21.65
CA PRO A 282 -3.02 11.09 -20.75
C PRO A 282 -3.09 12.50 -21.33
N GLY A 283 -2.04 12.92 -22.05
CA GLY A 283 -1.95 14.25 -22.65
C GLY A 283 -2.93 14.47 -23.80
N ALA A 284 -3.21 13.46 -24.61
CA ALA A 284 -4.20 13.53 -25.69
C ALA A 284 -5.64 13.25 -25.22
N SER A 285 -5.81 12.50 -24.12
CA SER A 285 -7.13 12.11 -23.60
C SER A 285 -7.91 13.31 -23.06
N ARG A 286 -9.21 13.35 -23.33
CA ARG A 286 -10.16 14.29 -22.71
C ARG A 286 -10.54 13.85 -21.30
N ALA A 287 -10.63 12.54 -21.09
CA ALA A 287 -10.80 11.92 -19.76
C ALA A 287 -10.17 10.53 -19.70
N PHE A 288 -9.60 10.18 -18.55
CA PHE A 288 -9.08 8.85 -18.24
C PHE A 288 -9.17 8.57 -16.73
N ALA A 289 -9.20 7.29 -16.35
CA ALA A 289 -9.27 6.86 -14.96
C ALA A 289 -7.93 6.28 -14.49
N VAL A 290 -7.52 6.64 -13.28
CA VAL A 290 -6.44 5.99 -12.53
C VAL A 290 -7.09 5.13 -11.45
N CYS A 291 -7.05 3.81 -11.66
CA CYS A 291 -7.73 2.82 -10.85
C CYS A 291 -6.86 2.36 -9.69
N ASP A 292 -7.42 2.33 -8.49
CA ASP A 292 -6.74 1.83 -7.29
C ASP A 292 -7.72 1.05 -6.41
N HIS A 293 -7.77 -0.27 -6.58
CA HIS A 293 -8.66 -1.17 -5.86
C HIS A 293 -10.16 -0.83 -6.06
N GLN A 294 -10.87 -0.40 -5.01
CA GLN A 294 -12.29 -0.08 -5.03
C GLN A 294 -12.59 1.41 -5.21
N LEU A 295 -11.56 2.21 -5.51
CA LEU A 295 -11.69 3.62 -5.86
C LEU A 295 -10.93 3.91 -7.14
N ALA A 296 -11.42 4.85 -7.96
CA ALA A 296 -10.68 5.37 -9.10
C ALA A 296 -10.83 6.88 -9.21
N HIS A 297 -9.71 7.57 -9.48
CA HIS A 297 -9.70 8.97 -9.84
C HIS A 297 -9.88 9.12 -11.34
N VAL A 298 -10.86 9.92 -11.78
CA VAL A 298 -11.07 10.22 -13.19
C VAL A 298 -10.63 11.66 -13.45
N TYR A 299 -9.61 11.80 -14.27
CA TYR A 299 -9.07 13.09 -14.68
C TYR A 299 -9.79 13.54 -15.93
N VAL A 300 -10.43 14.70 -15.89
CA VAL A 300 -11.18 15.28 -17.00
C VAL A 300 -10.60 16.64 -17.30
N ARG A 301 -10.05 16.78 -18.52
CA ARG A 301 -9.31 17.98 -18.91
C ARG A 301 -10.18 19.24 -18.96
N ASP A 302 -11.37 19.14 -19.57
CA ASP A 302 -12.29 20.25 -19.76
C ASP A 302 -13.57 20.03 -18.93
N PRO A 303 -14.00 21.01 -18.13
CA PRO A 303 -15.27 20.94 -17.42
C PRO A 303 -16.48 20.64 -18.32
N ALA A 304 -16.43 21.01 -19.59
CA ALA A 304 -17.48 20.69 -20.57
C ALA A 304 -17.66 19.17 -20.80
N ASP A 305 -16.65 18.37 -20.49
CA ASP A 305 -16.69 16.91 -20.62
C ASP A 305 -17.15 16.18 -19.33
N TRP A 306 -17.30 16.87 -18.21
CA TRP A 306 -17.64 16.23 -16.93
C TRP A 306 -18.95 15.43 -16.99
N GLU A 307 -20.03 16.03 -17.52
CA GLU A 307 -21.31 15.32 -17.59
C GLU A 307 -21.27 14.16 -18.58
N ARG A 308 -20.51 14.27 -19.68
CA ARG A 308 -20.33 13.19 -20.65
C ARG A 308 -19.55 12.03 -20.01
N ALA A 309 -18.46 12.30 -19.34
CA ALA A 309 -17.67 11.30 -18.62
C ALA A 309 -18.50 10.65 -17.49
N ARG A 310 -19.19 11.46 -16.69
CA ARG A 310 -20.05 11.01 -15.61
C ARG A 310 -21.19 10.13 -16.11
N ALA A 311 -21.88 10.52 -17.18
CA ALA A 311 -23.00 9.78 -17.75
C ALA A 311 -22.56 8.42 -18.30
N CYS A 312 -21.37 8.34 -18.89
CA CYS A 312 -20.75 7.11 -19.36
C CYS A 312 -20.45 6.18 -18.17
N LEU A 313 -19.73 6.67 -17.16
CA LEU A 313 -19.23 5.88 -16.04
C LEU A 313 -20.33 5.40 -15.09
N ARG A 314 -21.37 6.21 -14.89
CA ARG A 314 -22.50 5.89 -14.01
C ARG A 314 -23.36 4.72 -14.48
N LYS A 315 -23.25 4.36 -15.75
CA LYS A 315 -24.01 3.23 -16.37
C LYS A 315 -23.28 1.90 -16.22
N LEU A 316 -22.03 1.91 -15.80
CA LEU A 316 -21.24 0.68 -15.69
C LEU A 316 -21.71 -0.15 -14.49
N PRO A 317 -22.02 -1.44 -14.67
CA PRO A 317 -22.24 -2.34 -13.55
C PRO A 317 -21.03 -2.32 -12.60
N GLY A 318 -21.30 -2.28 -11.30
CA GLY A 318 -20.28 -2.24 -10.28
C GLY A 318 -19.75 -0.84 -9.92
N VAL A 319 -20.21 0.23 -10.58
CA VAL A 319 -19.98 1.61 -10.15
C VAL A 319 -21.08 2.03 -9.19
N GLY A 320 -20.76 2.11 -7.90
CA GLY A 320 -21.72 2.49 -6.86
C GLY A 320 -21.98 3.99 -6.82
N ARG A 321 -20.92 4.80 -6.90
CA ARG A 321 -21.03 6.27 -6.89
C ARG A 321 -20.02 6.91 -7.83
N VAL A 322 -20.43 8.04 -8.42
CA VAL A 322 -19.53 8.96 -9.15
C VAL A 322 -19.63 10.32 -8.45
N LEU A 323 -18.59 10.68 -7.71
CA LEU A 323 -18.53 11.91 -6.93
C LEU A 323 -18.02 13.06 -7.78
N LEU A 324 -18.67 14.20 -7.64
CA LEU A 324 -18.27 15.48 -8.22
C LEU A 324 -17.30 16.25 -7.31
N PRO A 325 -16.55 17.24 -7.79
CA PRO A 325 -15.54 17.94 -6.99
C PRO A 325 -16.04 18.52 -5.66
N HIS A 326 -17.28 19.01 -5.60
CA HIS A 326 -17.87 19.54 -4.37
C HIS A 326 -18.20 18.47 -3.32
N GLU A 327 -18.23 17.19 -3.70
CA GLU A 327 -18.45 16.05 -2.80
C GLU A 327 -17.13 15.50 -2.24
N HIS A 328 -15.97 15.80 -2.82
CA HIS A 328 -14.67 15.21 -2.44
C HIS A 328 -14.29 15.49 -0.98
N ALA A 329 -14.65 16.66 -0.45
CA ALA A 329 -14.39 17.01 0.95
C ALA A 329 -15.10 16.07 1.93
N SER A 330 -16.28 15.55 1.56
CA SER A 330 -17.05 14.62 2.41
C SER A 330 -16.36 13.28 2.65
N ILE A 331 -15.38 12.94 1.82
CA ILE A 331 -14.59 11.71 1.91
C ILE A 331 -13.08 11.98 2.11
N GLY A 332 -12.69 13.22 2.47
CA GLY A 332 -11.32 13.61 2.74
C GLY A 332 -10.40 13.64 1.51
N LEU A 333 -10.93 13.79 0.30
CA LEU A 333 -10.18 13.75 -0.96
C LEU A 333 -10.23 15.07 -1.76
N ALA A 334 -10.55 16.20 -1.12
CA ALA A 334 -10.54 17.52 -1.77
C ALA A 334 -9.11 18.05 -1.89
N HIS A 335 -8.32 17.47 -2.80
CA HIS A 335 -6.92 17.85 -3.04
C HIS A 335 -6.66 18.01 -4.55
N PRO A 336 -5.76 18.92 -5.02
CA PRO A 336 -5.46 19.10 -6.45
C PRO A 336 -4.92 17.87 -7.20
N ARG A 337 -4.39 16.88 -6.46
CA ARG A 337 -3.94 15.59 -7.04
C ARG A 337 -5.10 14.64 -7.33
N SER A 338 -6.27 14.83 -6.74
CA SER A 338 -7.46 14.04 -7.05
C SER A 338 -7.94 14.27 -8.46
N GLY A 339 -8.61 13.27 -9.05
CA GLY A 339 -9.32 13.44 -10.31
C GLY A 339 -10.53 14.36 -10.12
N GLU A 340 -11.03 14.93 -11.22
CA GLU A 340 -12.24 15.76 -11.24
C GLU A 340 -13.48 14.95 -10.84
N LEU A 341 -13.50 13.65 -11.20
CA LEU A 341 -14.51 12.73 -10.67
C LEU A 341 -13.83 11.64 -9.86
N ILE A 342 -14.52 11.14 -8.84
CA ILE A 342 -14.06 9.97 -8.07
C ILE A 342 -15.12 8.87 -8.17
N LEU A 343 -14.69 7.68 -8.59
CA LEU A 343 -15.54 6.50 -8.62
C LEU A 343 -15.37 5.70 -7.34
N LEU A 344 -16.46 5.28 -6.74
CA LEU A 344 -16.50 4.29 -5.68
C LEU A 344 -17.20 3.03 -6.23
N ALA A 345 -16.59 1.87 -6.04
CA ALA A 345 -17.16 0.60 -6.49
C ALA A 345 -18.40 0.22 -5.67
N GLU A 346 -19.28 -0.57 -6.24
CA GLU A 346 -20.26 -1.33 -5.47
C GLU A 346 -19.58 -2.46 -4.69
N GLN A 347 -20.24 -2.94 -3.66
CA GLN A 347 -19.77 -4.13 -2.94
C GLN A 347 -19.64 -5.31 -3.90
N GLY A 348 -18.52 -6.06 -3.75
CA GLY A 348 -18.22 -7.17 -4.64
C GLY A 348 -17.49 -6.82 -5.94
N TRP A 349 -17.19 -5.55 -6.16
CA TRP A 349 -16.50 -5.05 -7.34
C TRP A 349 -15.20 -4.31 -7.02
N TRP A 350 -14.29 -4.25 -8.01
CA TRP A 350 -13.05 -3.47 -7.98
C TRP A 350 -12.79 -2.83 -9.35
N PHE A 351 -11.87 -1.87 -9.46
CA PHE A 351 -11.57 -1.17 -10.70
C PHE A 351 -10.28 -1.67 -11.34
N ALA A 352 -10.37 -2.13 -12.60
CA ALA A 352 -9.23 -2.50 -13.42
C ALA A 352 -8.83 -1.35 -14.35
N TYR A 353 -7.52 -1.18 -14.56
CA TYR A 353 -6.95 -0.07 -15.33
C TYR A 353 -7.03 -0.25 -16.85
N ASP A 354 -7.43 -1.40 -17.34
CA ASP A 354 -7.41 -1.78 -18.76
C ASP A 354 -8.13 -0.76 -19.62
N TYR A 355 -7.42 -0.23 -20.61
CA TYR A 355 -7.92 0.77 -21.57
C TYR A 355 -7.97 0.24 -23.00
N TRP A 356 -7.29 -0.88 -23.31
CA TRP A 356 -7.40 -1.56 -24.61
C TRP A 356 -8.73 -2.28 -24.75
N LEU A 357 -9.31 -2.24 -25.97
CA LEU A 357 -10.60 -2.88 -26.25
C LEU A 357 -10.44 -4.35 -26.63
N GLU A 358 -9.35 -4.69 -27.30
CA GLU A 358 -9.02 -6.05 -27.74
C GLU A 358 -7.68 -6.48 -27.15
N ASP A 359 -7.59 -7.72 -26.66
CA ASP A 359 -6.37 -8.25 -26.05
C ASP A 359 -5.19 -8.37 -27.04
N ALA A 360 -5.46 -8.36 -28.35
CA ALA A 360 -4.41 -8.32 -29.36
C ALA A 360 -3.57 -7.03 -29.30
N PHE A 361 -4.16 -5.93 -28.87
CA PHE A 361 -3.54 -4.60 -28.82
C PHE A 361 -3.10 -4.19 -27.40
N LYS A 362 -3.24 -5.07 -26.40
CA LYS A 362 -2.79 -4.79 -25.05
C LYS A 362 -1.32 -4.35 -25.00
N PRO A 363 -0.92 -3.47 -24.08
CA PRO A 363 0.47 -3.10 -23.90
C PRO A 363 1.34 -4.32 -23.49
N ASP A 364 2.62 -4.30 -23.86
CA ASP A 364 3.58 -5.37 -23.61
C ASP A 364 3.74 -5.68 -22.11
N PHE A 365 3.57 -4.68 -21.25
CA PHE A 365 3.66 -4.83 -19.80
C PHE A 365 2.39 -5.43 -19.15
N ALA A 366 1.28 -5.58 -19.88
CA ALA A 366 0.00 -5.95 -19.27
C ALA A 366 0.06 -7.27 -18.48
N ARG A 367 0.82 -8.27 -18.95
CA ARG A 367 1.02 -9.56 -18.28
C ARG A 367 2.28 -9.63 -17.41
N CYS A 368 3.00 -8.52 -17.24
CA CYS A 368 4.20 -8.46 -16.43
C CYS A 368 3.89 -8.01 -14.99
N VAL A 369 4.80 -8.28 -14.06
CA VAL A 369 4.84 -7.63 -12.75
C VAL A 369 5.57 -6.29 -12.92
N GLU A 370 4.81 -5.22 -13.16
CA GLU A 370 5.34 -3.90 -13.54
C GLU A 370 4.57 -2.75 -12.87
N ILE A 371 4.70 -2.68 -11.57
CA ILE A 371 3.99 -1.70 -10.71
C ILE A 371 4.28 -0.22 -11.02
N HIS A 372 5.35 0.06 -11.80
CA HIS A 372 5.72 1.44 -12.18
C HIS A 372 5.35 1.80 -13.61
N LYS A 373 5.01 0.83 -14.47
CA LYS A 373 4.61 1.07 -15.86
C LYS A 373 3.10 1.06 -16.07
N LYS A 374 2.39 0.29 -15.24
CA LYS A 374 0.93 0.21 -15.30
C LYS A 374 0.31 1.52 -14.83
N PRO A 375 -0.66 2.08 -15.57
CA PRO A 375 -1.35 3.31 -15.18
C PRO A 375 -2.49 3.08 -14.17
N GLY A 376 -2.34 2.08 -13.31
CA GLY A 376 -3.25 1.71 -12.26
C GLY A 376 -2.74 0.53 -11.45
N TYR A 377 -3.32 0.32 -10.27
CA TYR A 377 -3.07 -0.86 -9.47
C TYR A 377 -3.63 -2.11 -10.16
N ASP A 378 -2.88 -3.21 -10.15
CA ASP A 378 -3.29 -4.46 -10.79
C ASP A 378 -3.09 -5.68 -9.86
N PRO A 379 -4.11 -6.11 -9.11
CA PRO A 379 -4.03 -7.28 -8.24
C PRO A 379 -3.84 -8.59 -9.01
N ARG A 380 -4.06 -8.60 -10.35
CA ARG A 380 -3.82 -9.77 -11.19
C ARG A 380 -2.33 -10.14 -11.28
N GLU A 381 -1.43 -9.22 -10.89
CA GLU A 381 -0.01 -9.53 -10.72
C GLU A 381 0.27 -10.61 -9.67
N LEU A 382 -0.66 -10.85 -8.75
CA LEU A 382 -0.56 -11.92 -7.76
C LEU A 382 -0.81 -13.33 -8.34
N PHE A 383 -1.19 -13.45 -9.62
CA PHE A 383 -1.59 -14.74 -10.20
C PHE A 383 -0.72 -15.14 -11.38
N PHE A 384 -0.28 -16.39 -11.37
CA PHE A 384 0.11 -17.03 -12.63
C PHE A 384 -1.13 -17.20 -13.52
N ASP A 385 -0.99 -16.87 -14.79
CA ASP A 385 -2.02 -17.16 -15.78
C ASP A 385 -2.27 -18.66 -15.85
N PRO A 386 -3.50 -19.15 -15.57
CA PRO A 386 -3.83 -20.58 -15.70
C PRO A 386 -3.58 -21.12 -17.10
N ALA A 387 -3.71 -20.29 -18.14
CA ALA A 387 -3.46 -20.63 -19.53
C ALA A 387 -1.95 -20.55 -19.88
N GLY A 388 -1.08 -21.17 -19.07
CA GLY A 388 0.35 -21.34 -19.40
C GLY A 388 1.30 -20.30 -18.81
N GLY A 389 0.90 -19.49 -17.83
CA GLY A 389 1.78 -18.49 -17.20
C GLY A 389 3.05 -19.07 -16.58
N LYS A 390 2.96 -20.23 -15.94
CA LYS A 390 4.14 -20.95 -15.42
C LYS A 390 5.10 -21.39 -16.53
N LEU A 391 4.57 -21.86 -17.67
CA LEU A 391 5.38 -22.27 -18.81
C LEU A 391 6.08 -21.05 -19.45
N ARG A 392 5.37 -19.92 -19.62
CA ARG A 392 5.97 -18.66 -20.09
C ARG A 392 7.09 -18.21 -19.17
N ALA A 393 6.86 -18.24 -17.84
CA ALA A 393 7.87 -17.90 -16.86
C ALA A 393 9.10 -18.82 -16.96
N ALA A 394 8.91 -20.14 -17.06
CA ALA A 394 10.02 -21.09 -17.21
C ALA A 394 10.82 -20.84 -18.50
N LYS A 395 10.15 -20.58 -19.63
CA LYS A 395 10.78 -20.23 -20.91
C LYS A 395 11.58 -18.91 -20.80
N ALA A 396 11.02 -17.90 -20.15
CA ALA A 396 11.68 -16.61 -19.90
C ALA A 396 12.96 -16.78 -19.07
N LEU A 397 12.89 -17.56 -17.97
CA LEU A 397 14.05 -17.86 -17.12
C LEU A 397 15.12 -18.66 -17.84
N LEU A 398 14.74 -19.62 -18.70
CA LEU A 398 15.69 -20.36 -19.55
C LEU A 398 16.40 -19.40 -20.52
N ARG A 399 15.67 -18.53 -21.22
CA ARG A 399 16.27 -17.50 -22.09
C ARG A 399 17.24 -16.60 -21.33
N LYS A 400 16.86 -16.16 -20.10
CA LYS A 400 17.74 -15.40 -19.20
C LYS A 400 19.04 -16.15 -18.91
N LYS A 401 18.93 -17.44 -18.57
CA LYS A 401 20.13 -18.30 -18.30
C LYS A 401 21.05 -18.44 -19.49
N LEU A 402 20.50 -18.37 -20.70
CA LEU A 402 21.25 -18.42 -21.97
C LEU A 402 21.76 -17.03 -22.41
N GLY A 403 21.61 -15.98 -21.63
CA GLY A 403 22.00 -14.62 -21.98
C GLY A 403 21.15 -13.97 -23.09
N LEU A 404 19.99 -14.54 -23.41
CA LEU A 404 19.10 -14.04 -24.44
C LEU A 404 18.09 -13.02 -23.83
N ARG A 405 17.66 -12.05 -24.64
CA ARG A 405 16.54 -11.15 -24.26
C ARG A 405 15.30 -11.94 -23.90
N TYR A 406 14.64 -11.56 -22.81
CA TYR A 406 13.44 -12.22 -22.33
C TYR A 406 12.44 -11.19 -21.79
N VAL A 407 11.17 -11.56 -21.82
CA VAL A 407 10.08 -10.86 -21.13
C VAL A 407 9.47 -11.85 -20.14
N LEU A 408 9.31 -11.42 -18.90
CA LEU A 408 8.68 -12.22 -17.85
C LEU A 408 7.20 -11.79 -17.74
N ASP A 409 6.34 -12.50 -18.45
CA ASP A 409 4.91 -12.23 -18.61
C ASP A 409 4.02 -13.34 -18.00
N PRO A 410 4.18 -13.67 -16.71
CA PRO A 410 3.48 -14.79 -16.09
C PRO A 410 2.02 -14.51 -15.77
N CYS A 411 1.61 -13.21 -15.68
CA CYS A 411 0.37 -12.81 -15.07
C CYS A 411 -0.85 -13.05 -15.96
N SER A 412 -2.00 -13.28 -15.31
CA SER A 412 -3.31 -13.38 -15.97
C SER A 412 -3.89 -11.99 -16.21
N LEU A 413 -4.76 -11.90 -17.24
CA LEU A 413 -5.63 -10.73 -17.45
C LEU A 413 -7.05 -10.98 -16.96
N ASN A 414 -7.36 -12.17 -16.47
CA ASN A 414 -8.70 -12.52 -16.01
C ASN A 414 -9.00 -11.84 -14.65
N PRO A 415 -9.94 -10.87 -14.60
CA PRO A 415 -10.28 -10.15 -13.38
C PRO A 415 -10.97 -11.05 -12.34
N LYS A 416 -11.62 -12.12 -12.77
CA LYS A 416 -12.36 -13.06 -11.90
C LYS A 416 -11.48 -13.93 -11.02
N LEU A 417 -10.15 -13.89 -11.21
CA LEU A 417 -9.20 -14.54 -10.29
C LEU A 417 -9.10 -13.80 -8.96
N VAL A 418 -9.28 -12.48 -8.96
CA VAL A 418 -9.24 -11.65 -7.76
C VAL A 418 -10.49 -11.90 -6.93
N ARG A 419 -10.31 -12.30 -5.68
CA ARG A 419 -11.41 -12.67 -4.77
C ARG A 419 -11.54 -11.74 -3.58
N GLY A 420 -10.58 -10.88 -3.35
CA GLY A 420 -10.60 -9.86 -2.31
C GLY A 420 -10.06 -8.55 -2.80
N SER A 421 -10.58 -7.45 -2.29
CA SER A 421 -10.10 -6.10 -2.56
C SER A 421 -10.38 -5.19 -1.35
N HIS A 422 -9.88 -3.98 -1.42
CA HIS A 422 -10.06 -2.93 -0.42
C HIS A 422 -10.15 -1.56 -1.09
N GLY A 423 -10.23 -0.48 -0.34
CA GLY A 423 -10.32 0.88 -0.89
C GLY A 423 -11.53 1.65 -0.40
N LEU A 424 -12.58 0.95 0.03
CA LEU A 424 -13.78 1.52 0.64
C LEU A 424 -13.76 1.37 2.17
N ALA A 425 -14.61 2.12 2.86
CA ALA A 425 -14.91 1.86 4.26
C ALA A 425 -15.59 0.50 4.40
N PRO A 426 -15.30 -0.28 5.46
CA PRO A 426 -15.93 -1.57 5.70
C PRO A 426 -17.42 -1.40 6.02
N LEU A 427 -18.23 -2.41 5.68
CA LEU A 427 -19.66 -2.41 6.03
C LEU A 427 -19.88 -2.53 7.54
N ARG A 428 -19.05 -3.33 8.20
CA ARG A 428 -19.04 -3.49 9.65
C ARG A 428 -17.66 -3.09 10.18
N PRO A 429 -17.58 -2.29 11.25
CA PRO A 429 -16.29 -1.82 11.79
C PRO A 429 -15.29 -2.95 12.09
N GLU A 430 -15.79 -4.11 12.55
CA GLU A 430 -14.96 -5.28 12.88
C GLU A 430 -14.33 -5.98 11.67
N ASP A 431 -14.83 -5.76 10.45
CA ASP A 431 -14.26 -6.26 9.20
C ASP A 431 -13.20 -5.30 8.62
N GLY A 432 -13.06 -4.13 9.21
CA GLY A 432 -12.10 -3.10 8.83
C GLY A 432 -10.76 -3.21 9.53
N ALA A 433 -9.99 -2.13 9.45
CA ALA A 433 -8.72 -2.00 10.16
C ALA A 433 -8.89 -2.12 11.68
N ILE A 434 -7.81 -2.51 12.37
CA ILE A 434 -7.76 -2.67 13.82
C ILE A 434 -6.63 -1.85 14.44
N LEU A 435 -6.85 -1.40 15.66
CA LEU A 435 -5.84 -0.88 16.57
C LEU A 435 -5.76 -1.77 17.81
N ILE A 436 -4.55 -2.23 18.15
CA ILE A 436 -4.26 -2.98 19.39
C ILE A 436 -3.16 -2.22 20.14
N GLY A 437 -3.27 -2.09 21.44
CA GLY A 437 -2.25 -1.47 22.28
C GLY A 437 -1.96 -2.27 23.54
N CYS A 438 -0.70 -2.27 23.98
CA CYS A 438 -0.26 -2.99 25.18
C CYS A 438 -0.58 -2.28 26.51
N ASP A 439 -1.04 -1.04 26.46
CA ASP A 439 -1.25 -0.18 27.65
C ASP A 439 -2.66 0.39 27.63
N SER A 440 -3.49 -0.02 28.58
CA SER A 440 -4.89 0.43 28.68
C SER A 440 -5.03 1.94 28.88
N GLN A 441 -4.02 2.62 29.42
CA GLN A 441 -4.01 4.09 29.54
C GLN A 441 -4.00 4.78 28.17
N LEU A 442 -3.56 4.08 27.11
CA LEU A 442 -3.57 4.56 25.74
C LEU A 442 -4.89 4.27 25.02
N ALA A 443 -5.78 3.48 25.61
CA ALA A 443 -7.04 3.12 24.98
C ALA A 443 -7.83 4.37 24.58
N PRO A 444 -8.34 4.46 23.33
CA PRO A 444 -9.24 5.53 22.93
C PRO A 444 -10.62 5.33 23.59
N ARG A 445 -11.35 6.42 23.79
CA ARG A 445 -12.71 6.39 24.39
C ARG A 445 -13.78 5.83 23.44
N SER A 446 -13.53 5.90 22.14
CA SER A 446 -14.39 5.39 21.06
C SER A 446 -13.52 4.83 19.96
N ALA A 447 -14.10 4.12 18.98
CA ALA A 447 -13.35 3.66 17.80
C ALA A 447 -12.70 4.86 17.09
N PRO A 448 -11.36 4.92 17.02
CA PRO A 448 -10.65 6.05 16.45
C PRO A 448 -10.62 5.99 14.92
N HIS A 449 -10.39 7.15 14.29
CA HIS A 449 -10.01 7.23 12.89
C HIS A 449 -8.47 7.11 12.75
N GLN A 450 -7.96 6.67 11.59
CA GLN A 450 -6.51 6.52 11.33
C GLN A 450 -5.71 7.80 11.61
N ARG A 451 -6.27 8.99 11.40
CA ARG A 451 -5.62 10.27 11.75
C ARG A 451 -5.35 10.44 13.26
N GLU A 452 -6.02 9.67 14.11
CA GLU A 452 -5.79 9.71 15.56
C GLU A 452 -4.57 8.89 16.00
N ILE A 453 -3.93 8.13 15.08
CA ILE A 453 -2.71 7.36 15.38
C ILE A 453 -1.52 8.28 15.65
N ALA A 454 -1.34 9.39 14.91
CA ALA A 454 -0.25 10.34 15.19
C ALA A 454 -0.37 10.99 16.58
N PRO A 455 -1.52 11.53 17.03
CA PRO A 455 -1.72 11.95 18.42
C PRO A 455 -1.47 10.83 19.43
N LEU A 456 -1.90 9.60 19.14
CA LEU A 456 -1.69 8.45 20.01
C LEU A 456 -0.20 8.10 20.16
N ILE A 457 0.57 8.15 19.08
CA ILE A 457 2.04 7.99 19.09
C ILE A 457 2.68 9.04 20.01
N ARG A 458 2.31 10.33 19.85
CA ARG A 458 2.82 11.42 20.72
C ARG A 458 2.50 11.14 22.19
N ARG A 459 1.25 10.78 22.50
CA ARG A 459 0.83 10.44 23.86
C ARG A 459 1.63 9.25 24.40
N ALA A 460 1.84 8.19 23.61
CA ALA A 460 2.60 7.01 24.01
C ALA A 460 4.09 7.29 24.30
N LEU A 461 4.68 8.26 23.62
CA LEU A 461 6.08 8.63 23.82
C LEU A 461 6.27 9.66 24.95
N THR A 462 5.22 10.40 25.34
CA THR A 462 5.27 11.41 26.41
C THR A 462 4.77 10.91 27.76
N LEU A 463 3.99 9.82 27.81
CA LEU A 463 3.62 9.16 29.06
C LEU A 463 4.90 8.64 29.76
N GLY A 464 5.06 9.04 31.02
CA GLY A 464 6.19 8.64 31.89
C GLY A 464 6.25 7.15 32.21
#